data_cc1f7061af45e35b785c10e82139a683
#
_entry.id   cc1f7061af45e35b785c10e82139a683
#
_cell.length_a   1.000
_cell.length_b   1.000
_cell.length_c   1.000
_cell.angle_alpha   90.00
_cell.angle_beta   90.00
_cell.angle_gamma   90.00
#
_symmetry.space_group_name_H-M   'P 1'
#
loop_
_entity.id
_entity.type
_entity.pdbx_description
1 polymer ?
#
loop_
_entity_poly.entity_id
_entity_poly.type
_entity_poly.pdbx_seq_one_letter_code
_entity_poly.pdbx_strand_id
1 'polypeptide(L)'
;MARRINLESRQATGERRRARTREKLLRSAIECIADKGWGASIDDITQRAGVSRGSYYNFFPKSGDLADTLLEELARISAQRMAELRLNRSDPAELVALDQHYRLRLIEIDPVATWLATHYHNTDPVYAPLVERSYAQVVKAGIDAGRFRAVNPEAAVALLLGSTIYAQRMIMAGVLAPEQLVVDVATMQLETLGLGHDEAVKISRETRASVNRMSVTGAWSRLYA
;
A
#
# COMPACT_ATOMS: atom_id res chain seq x y z
N MET A 1 -5.46 32.72 35.52
CA MET A 1 -5.22 31.28 35.34
C MET A 1 -6.41 30.56 34.73
N ALA A 2 -7.63 30.69 35.24
CA ALA A 2 -8.86 30.02 34.74
C ALA A 2 -9.21 30.31 33.27
N ARG A 3 -8.97 31.53 32.76
CA ARG A 3 -9.31 31.94 31.38
C ARG A 3 -8.40 31.25 30.35
N ARG A 4 -7.13 30.95 30.70
CA ARG A 4 -6.14 30.24 29.86
C ARG A 4 -6.48 28.76 29.75
N ILE A 5 -6.85 28.13 30.86
CA ILE A 5 -7.27 26.71 30.91
C ILE A 5 -8.55 26.48 30.07
N ASN A 6 -9.48 27.46 30.05
CA ASN A 6 -10.71 27.35 29.25
C ASN A 6 -10.43 27.50 27.74
N LEU A 7 -9.43 28.29 27.34
CA LEU A 7 -9.02 28.42 25.93
C LEU A 7 -8.35 27.15 25.44
N GLU A 8 -7.42 26.56 26.19
CA GLU A 8 -6.73 25.32 25.86
C GLU A 8 -7.72 24.14 25.77
N SER A 9 -8.69 24.05 26.66
CA SER A 9 -9.76 23.05 26.63
C SER A 9 -10.66 23.19 25.37
N ARG A 10 -11.02 24.43 24.99
CA ARG A 10 -11.82 24.69 23.79
C ARG A 10 -11.05 24.39 22.50
N GLN A 11 -9.75 24.70 22.43
CA GLN A 11 -8.89 24.39 21.33
C GLN A 11 -8.75 22.85 21.15
N ALA A 12 -8.45 22.13 22.24
CA ALA A 12 -8.36 20.67 22.23
C ALA A 12 -9.69 20.01 21.79
N THR A 13 -10.84 20.57 22.21
CA THR A 13 -12.16 20.07 21.79
C THR A 13 -12.40 20.32 20.30
N GLY A 14 -12.01 21.51 19.81
CA GLY A 14 -12.10 21.86 18.38
C GLY A 14 -11.23 20.95 17.49
N GLU A 15 -10.00 20.70 17.92
CA GLU A 15 -9.06 19.80 17.21
C GLU A 15 -9.56 18.36 17.16
N ARG A 16 -10.08 17.84 18.28
CA ARG A 16 -10.70 16.50 18.33
C ARG A 16 -11.89 16.38 17.39
N ARG A 17 -12.74 17.42 17.34
CA ARG A 17 -13.89 17.45 16.42
C ARG A 17 -13.43 17.48 14.97
N ARG A 18 -12.40 18.27 14.66
CA ARG A 18 -11.82 18.35 13.32
C ARG A 18 -11.22 17.01 12.90
N ALA A 19 -10.44 16.36 13.77
CA ALA A 19 -9.86 15.04 13.53
C ALA A 19 -10.95 13.99 13.25
N ARG A 20 -12.02 13.94 14.06
CA ARG A 20 -13.15 13.02 13.83
C ARG A 20 -13.86 13.26 12.50
N THR A 21 -14.02 14.53 12.10
CA THR A 21 -14.67 14.84 10.82
C THR A 21 -13.78 14.40 9.63
N ARG A 22 -12.47 14.62 9.74
CA ARG A 22 -11.51 14.15 8.72
C ARG A 22 -11.54 12.62 8.59
N GLU A 23 -11.53 11.93 9.71
CA GLU A 23 -11.60 10.46 9.75
C GLU A 23 -12.90 9.93 9.13
N LYS A 24 -14.06 10.54 9.44
CA LYS A 24 -15.33 10.20 8.81
C LYS A 24 -15.29 10.38 7.30
N LEU A 25 -14.69 11.45 6.79
CA LEU A 25 -14.56 11.71 5.36
C LEU A 25 -13.68 10.66 4.69
N LEU A 26 -12.52 10.31 5.29
CA LEU A 26 -11.64 9.28 4.76
C LEU A 26 -12.31 7.90 4.73
N ARG A 27 -12.97 7.51 5.83
CA ARG A 27 -13.74 6.26 5.91
C ARG A 27 -14.82 6.21 4.83
N SER A 28 -15.64 7.26 4.74
CA SER A 28 -16.72 7.33 3.75
C SER A 28 -16.21 7.31 2.31
N ALA A 29 -15.04 7.91 2.05
CA ALA A 29 -14.41 7.84 0.75
C ALA A 29 -14.02 6.40 0.39
N ILE A 30 -13.36 5.68 1.28
CA ILE A 30 -12.99 4.28 1.09
C ILE A 30 -14.22 3.42 0.82
N GLU A 31 -15.27 3.58 1.62
CA GLU A 31 -16.54 2.84 1.45
C GLU A 31 -17.22 3.18 0.12
N CYS A 32 -17.27 4.46 -0.28
CA CYS A 32 -17.83 4.85 -1.56
C CYS A 32 -17.03 4.29 -2.74
N ILE A 33 -15.69 4.29 -2.64
CA ILE A 33 -14.82 3.71 -3.66
C ILE A 33 -15.00 2.20 -3.74
N ALA A 34 -15.16 1.51 -2.61
CA ALA A 34 -15.43 0.08 -2.57
C ALA A 34 -16.77 -0.28 -3.26
N ASP A 35 -17.81 0.53 -3.03
CA ASP A 35 -19.15 0.30 -3.55
C ASP A 35 -19.33 0.70 -5.02
N LYS A 36 -18.77 1.85 -5.41
CA LYS A 36 -19.04 2.50 -6.70
C LYS A 36 -17.81 2.58 -7.62
N GLY A 37 -16.67 2.11 -7.15
CA GLY A 37 -15.40 2.37 -7.83
C GLY A 37 -15.09 3.86 -7.90
N TRP A 38 -14.42 4.27 -8.96
CA TRP A 38 -14.01 5.68 -9.16
C TRP A 38 -15.12 6.61 -9.65
N GLY A 39 -16.32 6.08 -9.83
CA GLY A 39 -17.52 6.89 -10.01
C GLY A 39 -18.02 7.56 -8.73
N ALA A 40 -17.41 7.27 -7.58
CA ALA A 40 -17.75 7.89 -6.30
C ALA A 40 -17.53 9.41 -6.37
N SER A 41 -18.59 10.17 -6.21
CA SER A 41 -18.57 11.63 -6.25
C SER A 41 -18.32 12.23 -4.85
N ILE A 42 -17.93 13.51 -4.80
CA ILE A 42 -17.83 14.26 -3.54
C ILE A 42 -19.19 14.25 -2.81
N ASP A 43 -20.29 14.27 -3.55
CA ASP A 43 -21.63 14.22 -2.96
C ASP A 43 -21.91 12.88 -2.28
N ASP A 44 -21.51 11.77 -2.89
CA ASP A 44 -21.63 10.45 -2.26
C ASP A 44 -20.84 10.39 -0.96
N ILE A 45 -19.61 10.90 -0.97
CA ILE A 45 -18.73 10.90 0.21
C ILE A 45 -19.30 11.77 1.33
N THR A 46 -19.73 12.99 1.00
CA THR A 46 -20.24 13.93 2.01
C THR A 46 -21.58 13.48 2.58
N GLN A 47 -22.45 12.90 1.75
CA GLN A 47 -23.73 12.31 2.19
C GLN A 47 -23.47 11.14 3.14
N ARG A 48 -22.57 10.22 2.79
CA ARG A 48 -22.22 9.07 3.64
C ARG A 48 -21.56 9.51 4.95
N ALA A 49 -20.68 10.50 4.91
CA ALA A 49 -20.02 11.05 6.09
C ALA A 49 -20.94 11.87 7.00
N GLY A 50 -22.13 12.27 6.51
CA GLY A 50 -23.06 13.16 7.22
C GLY A 50 -22.47 14.58 7.43
N VAL A 51 -21.76 15.10 6.41
CA VAL A 51 -21.16 16.44 6.45
C VAL A 51 -21.53 17.25 5.21
N SER A 52 -21.40 18.57 5.27
CA SER A 52 -21.64 19.44 4.12
C SER A 52 -20.46 19.41 3.13
N ARG A 53 -20.72 19.76 1.85
CA ARG A 53 -19.65 19.98 0.85
C ARG A 53 -18.65 21.04 1.33
N GLY A 54 -19.10 22.10 1.97
CA GLY A 54 -18.21 23.10 2.56
C GLY A 54 -17.26 22.52 3.60
N SER A 55 -17.75 21.60 4.42
CA SER A 55 -16.88 20.86 5.36
C SER A 55 -15.85 20.01 4.64
N TYR A 56 -16.21 19.35 3.55
CA TYR A 56 -15.28 18.59 2.74
C TYR A 56 -14.13 19.46 2.20
N TYR A 57 -14.45 20.60 1.57
CA TYR A 57 -13.44 21.51 1.01
C TYR A 57 -12.56 22.19 2.06
N ASN A 58 -12.98 22.25 3.33
CA ASN A 58 -12.11 22.68 4.43
C ASN A 58 -10.98 21.70 4.76
N PHE A 59 -11.11 20.43 4.36
CA PHE A 59 -10.09 19.39 4.53
C PHE A 59 -9.34 19.08 3.24
N PHE A 60 -10.04 19.13 2.12
CA PHE A 60 -9.56 18.74 0.80
C PHE A 60 -9.90 19.85 -0.21
N PRO A 61 -9.18 21.00 -0.16
CA PRO A 61 -9.50 22.18 -0.96
C PRO A 61 -9.26 21.98 -2.46
N LYS A 62 -8.34 21.10 -2.85
CA LYS A 62 -8.01 20.85 -4.26
C LYS A 62 -8.53 19.49 -4.71
N SER A 63 -8.76 19.38 -6.01
CA SER A 63 -8.97 18.09 -6.65
C SER A 63 -7.71 17.25 -6.48
N GLY A 64 -7.87 16.04 -5.94
CA GLY A 64 -6.74 15.15 -5.64
C GLY A 64 -6.33 15.08 -4.17
N ASP A 65 -6.51 16.14 -3.37
CA ASP A 65 -6.07 16.18 -1.96
C ASP A 65 -6.57 14.98 -1.13
N LEU A 66 -7.77 14.49 -1.43
CA LEU A 66 -8.31 13.28 -0.79
C LEU A 66 -7.53 12.02 -1.20
N ALA A 67 -7.26 11.87 -2.50
CA ALA A 67 -6.50 10.74 -3.03
C ALA A 67 -5.08 10.74 -2.47
N ASP A 68 -4.42 11.89 -2.48
CA ASP A 68 -3.08 12.08 -1.93
C ASP A 68 -3.04 11.69 -0.45
N THR A 69 -4.04 12.13 0.32
CA THR A 69 -4.17 11.75 1.75
C THR A 69 -4.36 10.25 1.95
N LEU A 70 -5.17 9.60 1.11
CA LEU A 70 -5.36 8.14 1.18
C LEU A 70 -4.09 7.39 0.81
N LEU A 71 -3.34 7.87 -0.19
CA LEU A 71 -2.07 7.29 -0.60
C LEU A 71 -0.98 7.44 0.46
N GLU A 72 -0.88 8.60 1.10
CA GLU A 72 0.04 8.81 2.23
C GLU A 72 -0.25 7.85 3.38
N GLU A 73 -1.51 7.68 3.74
CA GLU A 73 -1.93 6.76 4.80
C GLU A 73 -1.66 5.30 4.39
N LEU A 74 -1.95 4.93 3.14
CA LEU A 74 -1.63 3.61 2.59
C LEU A 74 -0.13 3.33 2.64
N ALA A 75 0.70 4.30 2.23
CA ALA A 75 2.15 4.17 2.28
C ALA A 75 2.65 3.93 3.72
N ARG A 76 2.13 4.69 4.69
CA ARG A 76 2.47 4.55 6.11
C ARG A 76 2.08 3.17 6.65
N ILE A 77 0.87 2.71 6.38
CA ILE A 77 0.38 1.40 6.83
C ILE A 77 1.17 0.28 6.17
N SER A 78 1.41 0.37 4.85
CA SER A 78 2.19 -0.62 4.12
C SER A 78 3.63 -0.71 4.63
N ALA A 79 4.28 0.43 4.89
CA ALA A 79 5.63 0.46 5.46
C ALA A 79 5.68 -0.20 6.83
N GLN A 80 4.70 0.05 7.70
CA GLN A 80 4.62 -0.58 9.02
C GLN A 80 4.41 -2.08 8.90
N ARG A 81 3.52 -2.55 8.02
CA ARG A 81 3.28 -3.97 7.78
C ARG A 81 4.50 -4.68 7.20
N MET A 82 5.17 -4.03 6.26
CA MET A 82 6.42 -4.56 5.71
C MET A 82 7.53 -4.65 6.77
N ALA A 83 7.63 -3.69 7.67
CA ALA A 83 8.58 -3.78 8.79
C ALA A 83 8.27 -4.97 9.70
N GLU A 84 7.00 -5.22 10.03
CA GLU A 84 6.57 -6.39 10.81
C GLU A 84 6.90 -7.71 10.10
N LEU A 85 6.65 -7.77 8.77
CA LEU A 85 6.96 -8.94 7.94
C LEU A 85 8.46 -9.24 7.85
N ARG A 86 9.29 -8.20 7.83
CA ARG A 86 10.75 -8.29 7.74
C ARG A 86 11.43 -8.65 9.07
N LEU A 87 10.69 -8.63 10.18
CA LEU A 87 11.26 -9.03 11.49
C LEU A 87 11.86 -10.43 11.40
N ASN A 88 13.12 -10.53 11.83
CA ASN A 88 13.91 -11.76 11.83
C ASN A 88 14.25 -12.34 10.43
N ARG A 89 14.16 -11.53 9.38
CA ARG A 89 14.56 -11.87 8.01
C ARG A 89 15.67 -10.94 7.54
N SER A 90 16.73 -11.52 7.02
CA SER A 90 17.90 -10.79 6.54
C SER A 90 18.30 -11.13 5.10
N ASP A 91 17.80 -12.24 4.53
CA ASP A 91 18.08 -12.61 3.14
C ASP A 91 17.33 -11.66 2.18
N PRO A 92 18.05 -10.86 1.38
CA PRO A 92 17.44 -9.96 0.41
C PRO A 92 16.46 -10.67 -0.56
N ALA A 93 16.72 -11.94 -0.90
CA ALA A 93 15.84 -12.71 -1.77
C ALA A 93 14.49 -13.02 -1.11
N GLU A 94 14.50 -13.39 0.18
CA GLU A 94 13.26 -13.54 0.95
C GLU A 94 12.50 -12.21 1.04
N LEU A 95 13.21 -11.08 1.23
CA LEU A 95 12.57 -9.78 1.35
C LEU A 95 11.90 -9.33 0.04
N VAL A 96 12.50 -9.60 -1.13
CA VAL A 96 11.89 -9.35 -2.44
C VAL A 96 10.63 -10.19 -2.62
N ALA A 97 10.70 -11.50 -2.41
CA ALA A 97 9.56 -12.40 -2.56
C ALA A 97 8.43 -12.07 -1.57
N LEU A 98 8.78 -11.70 -0.35
CA LEU A 98 7.84 -11.33 0.69
C LEU A 98 7.03 -10.07 0.32
N ASP A 99 7.70 -9.02 -0.18
CA ASP A 99 7.04 -7.80 -0.63
C ASP A 99 6.10 -8.08 -1.81
N GLN A 100 6.55 -8.89 -2.76
CA GLN A 100 5.74 -9.33 -3.89
C GLN A 100 4.46 -10.05 -3.43
N HIS A 101 4.59 -11.05 -2.55
CA HIS A 101 3.45 -11.81 -2.05
C HIS A 101 2.49 -10.95 -1.23
N TYR A 102 3.00 -10.05 -0.40
CA TYR A 102 2.18 -9.11 0.36
C TYR A 102 1.36 -8.20 -0.56
N ARG A 103 1.97 -7.62 -1.59
CA ARG A 103 1.28 -6.74 -2.54
C ARG A 103 0.20 -7.48 -3.32
N LEU A 104 0.45 -8.71 -3.74
CA LEU A 104 -0.55 -9.51 -4.44
C LEU A 104 -1.65 -10.00 -3.49
N ARG A 105 -1.32 -10.26 -2.22
CA ARG A 105 -2.33 -10.59 -1.20
C ARG A 105 -3.27 -9.42 -0.90
N LEU A 106 -2.80 -8.17 -1.02
CA LEU A 106 -3.65 -6.99 -0.84
C LEU A 106 -4.83 -6.96 -1.81
N ILE A 107 -4.75 -7.58 -2.99
CA ILE A 107 -5.88 -7.66 -3.94
C ILE A 107 -7.12 -8.30 -3.28
N GLU A 108 -6.91 -9.35 -2.51
CA GLU A 108 -8.00 -10.08 -1.86
C GLU A 108 -8.50 -9.40 -0.58
N ILE A 109 -7.58 -8.82 0.19
CA ILE A 109 -7.87 -8.28 1.52
C ILE A 109 -8.31 -6.83 1.46
N ASP A 110 -7.80 -6.08 0.50
CA ASP A 110 -8.04 -4.66 0.35
C ASP A 110 -7.98 -4.21 -1.11
N PRO A 111 -9.03 -4.51 -1.89
CA PRO A 111 -9.09 -4.11 -3.29
C PRO A 111 -8.97 -2.61 -3.50
N VAL A 112 -9.45 -1.78 -2.56
CA VAL A 112 -9.37 -0.31 -2.64
C VAL A 112 -7.93 0.15 -2.51
N ALA A 113 -7.19 -0.39 -1.52
CA ALA A 113 -5.77 -0.08 -1.36
C ALA A 113 -4.96 -0.50 -2.58
N THR A 114 -5.23 -1.71 -3.11
CA THR A 114 -4.55 -2.20 -4.31
C THR A 114 -4.83 -1.32 -5.52
N TRP A 115 -6.08 -0.94 -5.70
CA TRP A 115 -6.44 -0.06 -6.81
C TRP A 115 -5.75 1.31 -6.69
N LEU A 116 -5.79 1.96 -5.51
CA LEU A 116 -5.08 3.22 -5.26
C LEU A 116 -3.59 3.08 -5.61
N ALA A 117 -2.94 2.05 -5.05
CA ALA A 117 -1.53 1.79 -5.30
C ALA A 117 -1.20 1.63 -6.79
N THR A 118 -2.01 0.88 -7.54
CA THR A 118 -1.75 0.61 -8.97
C THR A 118 -2.12 1.77 -9.89
N HIS A 119 -3.12 2.57 -9.51
CA HIS A 119 -3.60 3.67 -10.35
C HIS A 119 -2.71 4.90 -10.24
N TYR A 120 -2.26 5.22 -9.01
CA TYR A 120 -1.46 6.41 -8.74
C TYR A 120 0.04 6.16 -8.69
N HIS A 121 0.51 4.92 -8.90
CA HIS A 121 1.93 4.58 -8.80
C HIS A 121 2.84 5.51 -9.62
N ASN A 122 2.43 5.86 -10.83
CA ASN A 122 3.25 6.68 -11.73
C ASN A 122 2.99 8.19 -11.60
N THR A 123 2.01 8.62 -10.84
CA THR A 123 1.56 10.02 -10.80
C THR A 123 1.64 10.64 -9.41
N ASP A 124 1.68 9.82 -8.37
CA ASP A 124 1.75 10.31 -6.99
C ASP A 124 3.20 10.61 -6.59
N PRO A 125 3.50 11.85 -6.16
CA PRO A 125 4.87 12.28 -5.83
C PRO A 125 5.38 11.73 -4.49
N VAL A 126 4.52 11.14 -3.66
CA VAL A 126 4.85 10.64 -2.32
C VAL A 126 4.90 9.13 -2.28
N TYR A 127 3.83 8.47 -2.74
CA TYR A 127 3.69 7.02 -2.66
C TYR A 127 4.72 6.27 -3.51
N ALA A 128 4.84 6.63 -4.80
CA ALA A 128 5.75 5.96 -5.72
C ALA A 128 7.22 6.02 -5.24
N PRO A 129 7.78 7.19 -4.88
CA PRO A 129 9.17 7.27 -4.41
C PRO A 129 9.43 6.50 -3.10
N LEU A 130 8.43 6.36 -2.22
CA LEU A 130 8.59 5.56 -0.99
C LEU A 130 8.72 4.07 -1.31
N VAL A 131 7.87 3.58 -2.21
CA VAL A 131 7.90 2.19 -2.67
C VAL A 131 9.20 1.90 -3.39
N GLU A 132 9.58 2.73 -4.34
CA GLU A 132 10.82 2.60 -5.12
C GLU A 132 12.06 2.57 -4.24
N ARG A 133 12.17 3.48 -3.26
CA ARG A 133 13.29 3.48 -2.30
C ARG A 133 13.37 2.20 -1.49
N SER A 134 12.22 1.66 -1.06
CA SER A 134 12.18 0.40 -0.30
C SER A 134 12.73 -0.76 -1.11
N TYR A 135 12.35 -0.87 -2.39
CA TYR A 135 12.88 -1.88 -3.30
C TYR A 135 14.37 -1.65 -3.60
N ALA A 136 14.76 -0.41 -3.91
CA ALA A 136 16.14 -0.07 -4.21
C ALA A 136 17.10 -0.42 -3.06
N GLN A 137 16.69 -0.19 -1.82
CA GLN A 137 17.48 -0.57 -0.65
C GLN A 137 17.69 -2.08 -0.55
N VAL A 138 16.65 -2.88 -0.77
CA VAL A 138 16.76 -4.35 -0.71
C VAL A 138 17.60 -4.89 -1.87
N VAL A 139 17.37 -4.39 -3.08
CA VAL A 139 18.15 -4.79 -4.28
C VAL A 139 19.61 -4.43 -4.10
N LYS A 140 19.90 -3.20 -3.67
CA LYS A 140 21.29 -2.76 -3.43
C LYS A 140 21.97 -3.62 -2.36
N ALA A 141 21.31 -3.86 -1.23
CA ALA A 141 21.85 -4.72 -0.17
C ALA A 141 22.15 -6.13 -0.67
N GLY A 142 21.28 -6.69 -1.54
CA GLY A 142 21.50 -8.00 -2.15
C GLY A 142 22.69 -8.03 -3.11
N ILE A 143 22.90 -6.98 -3.90
CA ILE A 143 24.05 -6.84 -4.78
C ILE A 143 25.35 -6.68 -3.96
N ASP A 144 25.35 -5.80 -2.96
CA ASP A 144 26.50 -5.54 -2.11
C ASP A 144 26.94 -6.79 -1.31
N ALA A 145 25.99 -7.64 -0.94
CA ALA A 145 26.23 -8.92 -0.27
C ALA A 145 26.59 -10.08 -1.22
N GLY A 146 26.62 -9.87 -2.54
CA GLY A 146 26.81 -10.92 -3.52
C GLY A 146 25.65 -11.94 -3.61
N ARG A 147 24.51 -11.62 -3.02
CA ARG A 147 23.28 -12.44 -3.05
C ARG A 147 22.57 -12.34 -4.40
N PHE A 148 22.65 -11.18 -5.02
CA PHE A 148 22.13 -10.87 -6.35
C PHE A 148 23.28 -10.65 -7.33
N ARG A 149 23.07 -10.97 -8.60
CA ARG A 149 24.03 -10.62 -9.65
C ARG A 149 24.17 -9.10 -9.75
N ALA A 150 25.33 -8.64 -10.20
CA ALA A 150 25.58 -7.23 -10.47
C ALA A 150 24.68 -6.76 -11.65
N VAL A 151 23.64 -5.99 -11.33
CA VAL A 151 22.72 -5.35 -12.30
C VAL A 151 22.59 -3.88 -11.95
N ASN A 152 22.09 -3.09 -12.90
CA ASN A 152 21.67 -1.72 -12.56
C ASN A 152 20.48 -1.77 -11.59
N PRO A 153 20.59 -1.20 -10.37
CA PRO A 153 19.54 -1.29 -9.35
C PRO A 153 18.22 -0.66 -9.79
N GLU A 154 18.27 0.46 -10.52
CA GLU A 154 17.08 1.16 -11.00
C GLU A 154 16.33 0.33 -12.03
N ALA A 155 17.06 -0.33 -12.95
CA ALA A 155 16.46 -1.25 -13.91
C ALA A 155 15.84 -2.47 -13.21
N ALA A 156 16.50 -3.02 -12.19
CA ALA A 156 15.95 -4.10 -11.39
C ALA A 156 14.64 -3.67 -10.69
N VAL A 157 14.64 -2.52 -10.04
CA VAL A 157 13.43 -1.97 -9.40
C VAL A 157 12.29 -1.78 -10.41
N ALA A 158 12.57 -1.24 -11.60
CA ALA A 158 11.57 -1.06 -12.64
C ALA A 158 10.95 -2.39 -13.09
N LEU A 159 11.75 -3.45 -13.25
CA LEU A 159 11.26 -4.78 -13.59
C LEU A 159 10.43 -5.40 -12.46
N LEU A 160 10.89 -5.32 -11.21
CA LEU A 160 10.19 -5.85 -10.05
C LEU A 160 8.83 -5.16 -9.86
N LEU A 161 8.81 -3.84 -9.83
CA LEU A 161 7.57 -3.06 -9.65
C LEU A 161 6.64 -3.17 -10.85
N GLY A 162 7.18 -3.08 -12.07
CA GLY A 162 6.41 -3.18 -13.29
C GLY A 162 5.67 -4.51 -13.41
N SER A 163 6.34 -5.64 -13.15
CA SER A 163 5.72 -6.96 -13.16
C SER A 163 4.67 -7.11 -12.05
N THR A 164 4.93 -6.59 -10.85
CA THR A 164 3.97 -6.60 -9.74
C THR A 164 2.70 -5.82 -10.07
N ILE A 165 2.84 -4.57 -10.53
CA ILE A 165 1.70 -3.69 -10.87
C ILE A 165 0.89 -4.30 -12.00
N TYR A 166 1.57 -4.83 -13.05
CA TYR A 166 0.87 -5.46 -14.15
C TYR A 166 0.11 -6.70 -13.71
N ALA A 167 0.73 -7.58 -12.90
CA ALA A 167 0.06 -8.75 -12.33
C ALA A 167 -1.16 -8.36 -11.50
N GLN A 168 -1.04 -7.35 -10.64
CA GLN A 168 -2.17 -6.83 -9.86
C GLN A 168 -3.33 -6.38 -10.76
N ARG A 169 -3.04 -5.62 -11.80
CA ARG A 169 -4.07 -5.13 -12.74
C ARG A 169 -4.77 -6.26 -13.47
N MET A 170 -4.04 -7.27 -13.91
CA MET A 170 -4.59 -8.43 -14.61
C MET A 170 -5.45 -9.33 -13.71
N ILE A 171 -5.05 -9.51 -12.45
CA ILE A 171 -5.85 -10.24 -11.45
C ILE A 171 -7.13 -9.45 -11.14
N MET A 172 -7.02 -8.16 -10.88
CA MET A 172 -8.20 -7.31 -10.60
C MET A 172 -9.18 -7.23 -11.77
N ALA A 173 -8.68 -7.33 -12.99
CA ALA A 173 -9.51 -7.41 -14.20
C ALA A 173 -10.13 -8.81 -14.45
N GLY A 174 -9.82 -9.81 -13.62
CA GLY A 174 -10.30 -11.18 -13.77
C GLY A 174 -9.70 -11.93 -14.96
N VAL A 175 -8.58 -11.43 -15.53
CA VAL A 175 -7.93 -12.05 -16.70
C VAL A 175 -7.03 -13.20 -16.29
N LEU A 176 -6.41 -13.10 -15.10
CA LEU A 176 -5.50 -14.11 -14.56
C LEU A 176 -5.96 -14.56 -13.18
N ALA A 177 -5.87 -15.89 -12.95
CA ALA A 177 -6.10 -16.46 -11.64
C ALA A 177 -4.88 -16.25 -10.72
N PRO A 178 -5.09 -15.89 -9.44
CA PRO A 178 -3.99 -15.53 -8.55
C PRO A 178 -3.16 -16.71 -8.04
N GLU A 179 -3.70 -17.94 -7.97
CA GLU A 179 -3.11 -19.05 -7.20
C GLU A 179 -1.68 -19.39 -7.63
N GLN A 180 -1.45 -19.59 -8.93
CA GLN A 180 -0.13 -19.93 -9.45
C GLN A 180 0.67 -18.71 -9.87
N LEU A 181 0.01 -17.72 -10.47
CA LEU A 181 0.65 -16.50 -10.95
C LEU A 181 1.47 -15.80 -9.86
N VAL A 182 0.98 -15.79 -8.62
CA VAL A 182 1.64 -15.14 -7.49
C VAL A 182 3.01 -15.77 -7.20
N VAL A 183 3.11 -17.10 -7.28
CA VAL A 183 4.39 -17.82 -7.09
C VAL A 183 5.29 -17.63 -8.31
N ASP A 184 4.73 -17.73 -9.52
CA ASP A 184 5.50 -17.62 -10.76
C ASP A 184 6.13 -16.23 -10.91
N VAL A 185 5.38 -15.16 -10.64
CA VAL A 185 5.94 -13.80 -10.73
C VAL A 185 7.07 -13.59 -9.72
N ALA A 186 6.90 -14.03 -8.46
CA ALA A 186 7.98 -13.92 -7.47
C ALA A 186 9.21 -14.77 -7.86
N THR A 187 9.00 -15.97 -8.39
CA THR A 187 10.08 -16.83 -8.89
C THR A 187 10.85 -16.14 -10.01
N MET A 188 10.16 -15.65 -11.05
CA MET A 188 10.77 -14.95 -12.18
C MET A 188 11.50 -13.67 -11.75
N GLN A 189 10.99 -12.95 -10.77
CA GLN A 189 11.69 -11.80 -10.20
C GLN A 189 13.02 -12.19 -9.55
N LEU A 190 13.05 -13.27 -8.76
CA LEU A 190 14.27 -13.77 -8.14
C LEU A 190 15.27 -14.30 -9.17
N GLU A 191 14.82 -14.99 -10.21
CA GLU A 191 15.67 -15.43 -11.34
C GLU A 191 16.28 -14.22 -12.07
N THR A 192 15.51 -13.17 -12.28
CA THR A 192 16.00 -11.91 -12.87
C THR A 192 17.13 -11.31 -12.04
N LEU A 193 17.11 -11.48 -10.72
CA LEU A 193 18.17 -11.05 -9.81
C LEU A 193 19.34 -12.04 -9.73
N GLY A 194 19.27 -13.19 -10.42
CA GLY A 194 20.38 -14.13 -10.56
C GLY A 194 20.28 -15.39 -9.71
N LEU A 195 19.15 -15.67 -9.06
CA LEU A 195 18.95 -16.92 -8.35
C LEU A 195 18.71 -18.08 -9.33
N GLY A 196 19.13 -19.28 -8.95
CA GLY A 196 18.76 -20.50 -9.66
C GLY A 196 17.28 -20.83 -9.49
N HIS A 197 16.68 -21.52 -10.48
CA HIS A 197 15.24 -21.82 -10.51
C HIS A 197 14.73 -22.50 -9.23
N ASP A 198 15.38 -23.59 -8.83
CA ASP A 198 14.93 -24.39 -7.67
C ASP A 198 14.92 -23.57 -6.36
N GLU A 199 15.94 -22.74 -6.18
CA GLU A 199 16.06 -21.86 -5.04
C GLU A 199 14.99 -20.76 -5.09
N ALA A 200 14.78 -20.14 -6.23
CA ALA A 200 13.77 -19.11 -6.43
C ALA A 200 12.35 -19.63 -6.15
N VAL A 201 12.02 -20.83 -6.64
CA VAL A 201 10.74 -21.52 -6.37
C VAL A 201 10.58 -21.80 -4.87
N LYS A 202 11.63 -22.32 -4.22
CA LYS A 202 11.60 -22.61 -2.78
C LYS A 202 11.31 -21.35 -1.97
N ILE A 203 12.09 -20.28 -2.17
CA ILE A 203 11.91 -19.00 -1.46
C ILE A 203 10.51 -18.43 -1.73
N SER A 204 10.06 -18.45 -2.99
CA SER A 204 8.73 -17.94 -3.33
C SER A 204 7.62 -18.69 -2.60
N ARG A 205 7.64 -20.01 -2.55
CA ARG A 205 6.62 -20.82 -1.85
C ARG A 205 6.64 -20.61 -0.33
N GLU A 206 7.82 -20.59 0.29
CA GLU A 206 7.98 -20.39 1.72
C GLU A 206 7.51 -19.01 2.18
N THR A 207 7.85 -17.97 1.41
CA THR A 207 7.43 -16.59 1.70
C THR A 207 5.93 -16.40 1.48
N ARG A 208 5.34 -17.00 0.43
CA ARG A 208 3.88 -17.02 0.23
C ARG A 208 3.17 -17.66 1.42
N ALA A 209 3.63 -18.83 1.89
CA ALA A 209 3.05 -19.50 3.04
C ALA A 209 3.13 -18.62 4.30
N SER A 210 4.20 -17.85 4.47
CA SER A 210 4.35 -16.90 5.58
C SER A 210 3.34 -15.76 5.49
N VAL A 211 3.15 -15.15 4.32
CA VAL A 211 2.16 -14.07 4.10
C VAL A 211 0.74 -14.59 4.31
N ASN A 212 0.41 -15.79 3.86
CA ASN A 212 -0.93 -16.38 4.01
C ASN A 212 -1.30 -16.67 5.47
N ARG A 213 -0.31 -16.97 6.33
CA ARG A 213 -0.53 -17.19 7.78
C ARG A 213 -0.75 -15.91 8.56
N MET A 214 -0.45 -14.76 7.96
CA MET A 214 -0.69 -13.50 8.64
C MET A 214 -2.17 -13.21 8.75
N SER A 215 -2.60 -12.79 9.93
CA SER A 215 -3.88 -12.11 10.10
C SER A 215 -3.79 -10.73 9.45
N VAL A 216 -3.95 -10.68 8.13
CA VAL A 216 -3.91 -9.44 7.40
C VAL A 216 -5.30 -8.83 7.44
N THR A 217 -5.48 -7.89 8.34
CA THR A 217 -6.60 -6.95 8.28
C THR A 217 -6.30 -5.95 7.16
N GLY A 218 -7.31 -5.55 6.39
CA GLY A 218 -7.16 -4.55 5.32
C GLY A 218 -6.42 -3.29 5.81
N ALA A 219 -5.77 -2.59 4.91
CA ALA A 219 -5.00 -1.38 5.25
C ALA A 219 -5.83 -0.38 6.06
N TRP A 220 -7.11 -0.31 5.79
CA TRP A 220 -8.06 0.65 6.38
C TRP A 220 -8.74 0.16 7.66
N SER A 221 -8.44 -1.03 8.15
CA SER A 221 -9.11 -1.61 9.33
C SER A 221 -9.07 -0.71 10.57
N ARG A 222 -8.03 0.12 10.73
CA ARG A 222 -7.94 1.11 11.82
C ARG A 222 -8.91 2.28 11.67
N LEU A 223 -9.38 2.55 10.45
CA LEU A 223 -10.41 3.56 10.21
C LEU A 223 -11.82 3.02 10.52
N TYR A 224 -11.96 1.70 10.67
CA TYR A 224 -13.23 1.03 11.01
C TYR A 224 -13.32 0.62 12.49
N ALA A 225 -12.22 0.72 13.23
CA ALA A 225 -12.21 0.49 14.68
C ALA A 225 -12.62 1.74 15.45
#